data_6ce0613c563f0cf2c695a58ada123c8b
#
_entry.id   6ce0613c563f0cf2c695a58ada123c8b
#
_cell.length_a   1.000
_cell.length_b   1.000
_cell.length_c   1.000
_cell.angle_alpha   90.00
_cell.angle_beta   90.00
_cell.angle_gamma   90.00
#
_symmetry.space_group_name_H-M   'P 1'
#
loop_
_entity.id
_entity.type
_entity.pdbx_description
1 polymer ?
#
loop_
_entity_poly.entity_id
_entity_poly.type
_entity_poly.pdbx_seq_one_letter_code
_entity_poly.pdbx_strand_id
1 'polypeptide(L)'
;PLPLYLSHITLKVLAGIRHDNPELMPYLRPDAKSQFTIEYDEANHPVRIHTIVISTQHDEFVAAELGRMSYQEAVARFGQDAVDKAMHDKIEKDVLEILLPRVRAVIEPRIAALFDSKVILHVNPTGKFVIGGPHGDTGLTGRKIIVDTYGGKGAHGGGAFSGKDPSKVDRSAAYATRYIA
;
A
#
# COMPACT_ATOMS: atom_id res chain seq x y z
N PRO A 1 -7.56 -5.60 13.01
CA PRO A 1 -8.14 -4.26 12.76
C PRO A 1 -8.35 -4.01 11.28
N LEU A 2 -9.45 -3.31 10.92
CA LEU A 2 -9.85 -3.08 9.55
C LEU A 2 -8.78 -2.38 8.68
N PRO A 3 -8.04 -1.36 9.17
CA PRO A 3 -6.99 -0.74 8.37
C PRO A 3 -5.90 -1.71 7.93
N LEU A 4 -5.44 -2.59 8.82
CA LEU A 4 -4.44 -3.61 8.48
C LEU A 4 -4.99 -4.65 7.51
N TYR A 5 -6.23 -5.09 7.72
CA TYR A 5 -6.88 -6.04 6.82
C TYR A 5 -6.97 -5.49 5.39
N LEU A 6 -7.47 -4.27 5.23
CA LEU A 6 -7.59 -3.63 3.92
C LEU A 6 -6.22 -3.40 3.27
N SER A 7 -5.23 -2.94 4.05
CA SER A 7 -3.86 -2.78 3.57
C SER A 7 -3.28 -4.12 3.08
N HIS A 8 -3.40 -5.18 3.87
CA HIS A 8 -2.91 -6.51 3.52
C HIS A 8 -3.58 -7.06 2.26
N ILE A 9 -4.92 -7.00 2.17
CA ILE A 9 -5.66 -7.48 0.99
C ILE A 9 -5.26 -6.68 -0.25
N THR A 10 -5.11 -5.36 -0.15
CA THR A 10 -4.69 -4.51 -1.27
C THR A 10 -3.32 -4.95 -1.81
N LEU A 11 -2.35 -5.17 -0.92
CA LEU A 11 -1.02 -5.64 -1.33
C LEU A 11 -1.05 -7.06 -1.90
N LYS A 12 -1.90 -7.96 -1.36
CA LYS A 12 -2.09 -9.30 -1.95
C LYS A 12 -2.68 -9.24 -3.35
N VAL A 13 -3.69 -8.40 -3.57
CA VAL A 13 -4.29 -8.22 -4.91
C VAL A 13 -3.29 -7.63 -5.88
N LEU A 14 -2.51 -6.62 -5.45
CA LEU A 14 -1.46 -6.03 -6.26
C LEU A 14 -0.37 -7.05 -6.64
N ALA A 15 0.05 -7.88 -5.71
CA ALA A 15 0.99 -8.97 -5.96
C ALA A 15 0.40 -10.01 -6.93
N GLY A 16 -0.89 -10.34 -6.80
CA GLY A 16 -1.61 -11.21 -7.73
C GLY A 16 -1.68 -10.64 -9.15
N ILE A 17 -1.97 -9.35 -9.30
CA ILE A 17 -1.91 -8.68 -10.62
C ILE A 17 -0.52 -8.87 -11.23
N ARG A 18 0.54 -8.57 -10.50
CA ARG A 18 1.91 -8.71 -11.00
C ARG A 18 2.28 -10.15 -11.37
N HIS A 19 1.78 -11.14 -10.65
CA HIS A 19 2.18 -12.55 -10.80
C HIS A 19 1.33 -13.30 -11.82
N ASP A 20 0.02 -13.13 -11.72
CA ASP A 20 -0.96 -13.96 -12.43
C ASP A 20 -1.53 -13.26 -13.67
N ASN A 21 -1.48 -11.92 -13.71
CA ASN A 21 -2.05 -11.09 -14.77
C ASN A 21 -1.12 -9.89 -15.10
N PRO A 22 0.16 -10.14 -15.41
CA PRO A 22 1.15 -9.06 -15.58
C PRO A 22 0.83 -8.10 -16.75
N GLU A 23 0.00 -8.52 -17.69
CA GLU A 23 -0.44 -7.70 -18.81
C GLU A 23 -1.31 -6.51 -18.40
N LEU A 24 -1.96 -6.57 -17.23
CA LEU A 24 -2.82 -5.50 -16.75
C LEU A 24 -2.03 -4.28 -16.27
N MET A 25 -0.91 -4.52 -15.59
CA MET A 25 -0.02 -3.49 -15.06
C MET A 25 1.44 -3.97 -15.20
N PRO A 26 1.99 -4.02 -16.43
CA PRO A 26 3.26 -4.70 -16.72
C PRO A 26 4.49 -4.06 -16.07
N TYR A 27 4.35 -2.82 -15.65
CA TYR A 27 5.41 -2.06 -14.99
C TYR A 27 5.58 -2.37 -13.50
N LEU A 28 4.67 -3.14 -12.87
CA LEU A 28 4.72 -3.41 -11.43
C LEU A 28 5.98 -4.18 -11.03
N ARG A 29 6.55 -3.75 -9.88
CA ARG A 29 7.68 -4.40 -9.22
C ARG A 29 7.32 -4.81 -7.78
N PRO A 30 8.13 -5.65 -7.10
CA PRO A 30 7.71 -6.32 -5.86
C PRO A 30 7.45 -5.41 -4.67
N ASP A 31 8.16 -4.29 -4.53
CA ASP A 31 8.06 -3.44 -3.33
C ASP A 31 6.80 -2.58 -3.41
N ALA A 32 5.99 -2.66 -2.37
CA ALA A 32 4.77 -1.86 -2.28
C ALA A 32 4.39 -1.62 -0.82
N LYS A 33 3.72 -0.49 -0.60
CA LYS A 33 3.17 -0.08 0.70
C LYS A 33 1.74 0.39 0.51
N SER A 34 0.89 0.15 1.52
CA SER A 34 -0.46 0.71 1.53
C SER A 34 -0.86 1.14 2.92
N GLN A 35 -1.71 2.14 3.00
CA GLN A 35 -2.28 2.64 4.24
C GLN A 35 -3.74 2.99 4.01
N PHE A 36 -4.58 2.66 5.00
CA PHE A 36 -6.00 3.02 5.02
C PHE A 36 -6.31 3.83 6.27
N THR A 37 -6.92 4.98 6.09
CA THR A 37 -7.50 5.78 7.17
C THR A 37 -9.00 5.56 7.17
N ILE A 38 -9.52 5.06 8.30
CA ILE A 38 -10.94 4.71 8.48
C ILE A 38 -11.55 5.69 9.46
N GLU A 39 -12.71 6.21 9.11
CA GLU A 39 -13.55 6.99 10.00
C GLU A 39 -14.46 6.05 10.79
N TYR A 40 -14.55 6.27 12.11
CA TYR A 40 -15.37 5.49 13.03
C TYR A 40 -16.37 6.40 13.74
N ASP A 41 -17.55 5.86 14.07
CA ASP A 41 -18.53 6.53 14.93
C ASP A 41 -18.14 6.44 16.42
N GLU A 42 -18.95 7.05 17.29
CA GLU A 42 -18.73 7.04 18.76
C GLU A 42 -18.81 5.62 19.36
N ALA A 43 -19.54 4.72 18.73
CA ALA A 43 -19.65 3.31 19.11
C ALA A 43 -18.52 2.45 18.54
N ASN A 44 -17.52 3.08 17.88
CA ASN A 44 -16.36 2.44 17.28
C ASN A 44 -16.70 1.52 16.08
N HIS A 45 -17.81 1.79 15.37
CA HIS A 45 -18.11 1.12 14.12
C HIS A 45 -17.49 1.89 12.95
N PRO A 46 -16.93 1.20 11.94
CA PRO A 46 -16.39 1.86 10.77
C PRO A 46 -17.52 2.48 9.93
N VAL A 47 -17.41 3.76 9.62
CA VAL A 47 -18.39 4.55 8.86
C VAL A 47 -18.01 4.63 7.39
N ARG A 48 -16.74 4.95 7.11
CA ARG A 48 -16.21 5.04 5.74
C ARG A 48 -14.69 4.96 5.70
N ILE A 49 -14.16 4.71 4.53
CA ILE A 49 -12.74 4.89 4.24
C ILE A 49 -12.52 6.36 3.87
N HIS A 50 -11.71 7.07 4.68
CA HIS A 50 -11.39 8.48 4.44
C HIS A 50 -10.29 8.63 3.41
N THR A 51 -9.16 7.94 3.61
CA THR A 51 -7.97 8.09 2.77
C THR A 51 -7.34 6.74 2.48
N ILE A 52 -6.88 6.55 1.26
CA ILE A 52 -6.07 5.41 0.82
C ILE A 52 -4.75 5.96 0.29
N VAL A 53 -3.64 5.42 0.79
CA VAL A 53 -2.31 5.68 0.25
C VAL A 53 -1.76 4.38 -0.30
N ILE A 54 -1.30 4.39 -1.54
CA ILE A 54 -0.66 3.25 -2.19
C ILE A 54 0.66 3.73 -2.78
N SER A 55 1.76 3.11 -2.37
CA SER A 55 3.06 3.30 -3.01
C SER A 55 3.50 1.96 -3.58
N THR A 56 3.74 1.91 -4.88
CA THR A 56 4.17 0.69 -5.58
C THR A 56 5.40 0.97 -6.41
N GLN A 57 6.38 0.09 -6.29
CA GLN A 57 7.55 0.08 -7.14
C GLN A 57 7.15 -0.27 -8.58
N HIS A 58 7.74 0.43 -9.53
CA HIS A 58 7.47 0.25 -10.95
C HIS A 58 8.74 0.45 -11.79
N ASP A 59 8.76 -0.12 -12.99
CA ASP A 59 9.77 0.24 -13.99
C ASP A 59 9.54 1.64 -14.52
N GLU A 60 10.56 2.22 -15.12
CA GLU A 60 10.40 3.36 -16.00
C GLU A 60 9.73 2.91 -17.30
N PHE A 61 8.66 3.56 -17.67
CA PHE A 61 7.93 3.28 -18.92
C PHE A 61 7.40 4.57 -19.53
N VAL A 62 7.07 4.50 -20.82
CA VAL A 62 6.42 5.60 -21.52
C VAL A 62 4.92 5.33 -21.58
N ALA A 63 4.14 6.25 -21.06
CA ALA A 63 2.68 6.17 -21.13
C ALA A 63 2.22 6.25 -22.60
N ALA A 64 1.16 5.49 -22.92
CA ALA A 64 0.75 5.26 -24.31
C ALA A 64 0.40 6.54 -25.09
N GLU A 65 -0.05 7.59 -24.40
CA GLU A 65 -0.37 8.90 -24.97
C GLU A 65 0.86 9.64 -25.49
N LEU A 66 2.06 9.33 -24.99
CA LEU A 66 3.31 9.91 -25.49
C LEU A 66 3.87 9.17 -26.71
N GLY A 67 3.28 8.01 -27.06
CA GLY A 67 3.65 7.20 -28.21
C GLY A 67 4.60 6.03 -27.87
N ARG A 68 4.96 5.26 -28.90
CA ARG A 68 5.84 4.09 -28.77
C ARG A 68 7.30 4.51 -28.99
N MET A 69 8.04 4.67 -27.93
CA MET A 69 9.47 4.99 -27.94
C MET A 69 10.11 4.52 -26.63
N SER A 70 11.42 4.53 -26.57
CA SER A 70 12.13 4.28 -25.31
C SER A 70 11.92 5.42 -24.31
N TYR A 71 12.13 5.12 -23.03
CA TYR A 71 12.02 6.14 -21.98
C TYR A 71 13.01 7.31 -22.20
N GLN A 72 14.23 7.01 -22.63
CA GLN A 72 15.25 8.02 -22.90
C GLN A 72 14.88 8.93 -24.10
N GLU A 73 14.30 8.37 -25.16
CA GLU A 73 13.79 9.15 -26.28
C GLU A 73 12.62 10.03 -25.88
N ALA A 74 11.70 9.52 -25.05
CA ALA A 74 10.58 10.29 -24.54
C ALA A 74 11.07 11.48 -23.68
N VAL A 75 12.02 11.24 -22.77
CA VAL A 75 12.62 12.30 -21.94
C VAL A 75 13.34 13.36 -22.81
N ALA A 76 14.10 12.93 -23.83
CA ALA A 76 14.76 13.86 -24.73
C ALA A 76 13.77 14.71 -25.54
N ARG A 77 12.59 14.16 -25.85
CA ARG A 77 11.57 14.82 -26.67
C ARG A 77 10.62 15.70 -25.88
N PHE A 78 10.18 15.26 -24.70
CA PHE A 78 9.09 15.89 -23.93
C PHE A 78 9.57 16.50 -22.61
N GLY A 79 10.80 16.18 -22.18
CA GLY A 79 11.33 16.54 -20.88
C GLY A 79 10.97 15.53 -19.77
N GLN A 80 11.83 15.44 -18.75
CA GLN A 80 11.70 14.48 -17.64
C GLN A 80 10.36 14.62 -16.92
N ASP A 81 9.99 15.84 -16.53
CA ASP A 81 8.78 16.10 -15.73
C ASP A 81 7.50 15.69 -16.45
N ALA A 82 7.43 15.89 -17.78
CA ALA A 82 6.27 15.52 -18.58
C ALA A 82 6.13 14.00 -18.70
N VAL A 83 7.24 13.28 -18.88
CA VAL A 83 7.25 11.82 -18.96
C VAL A 83 6.92 11.20 -17.61
N ASP A 84 7.51 11.69 -16.53
CA ASP A 84 7.25 11.19 -15.17
C ASP A 84 5.81 11.48 -14.74
N LYS A 85 5.26 12.64 -15.12
CA LYS A 85 3.85 12.95 -14.88
C LYS A 85 2.91 12.00 -15.62
N ALA A 86 3.11 11.78 -16.91
CA ALA A 86 2.27 10.87 -17.70
C ALA A 86 2.34 9.43 -17.17
N MET A 87 3.53 8.98 -16.77
CA MET A 87 3.73 7.69 -16.10
C MET A 87 2.96 7.61 -14.78
N HIS A 88 3.05 8.64 -13.94
CA HIS A 88 2.33 8.72 -12.67
C HIS A 88 0.80 8.71 -12.88
N ASP A 89 0.30 9.53 -13.79
CA ASP A 89 -1.13 9.61 -14.13
C ASP A 89 -1.65 8.23 -14.59
N LYS A 90 -0.86 7.48 -15.37
CA LYS A 90 -1.18 6.11 -15.79
C LYS A 90 -1.26 5.15 -14.59
N ILE A 91 -0.30 5.20 -13.67
CA ILE A 91 -0.28 4.35 -12.47
C ILE A 91 -1.50 4.67 -11.60
N GLU A 92 -1.81 5.95 -11.37
CA GLU A 92 -2.99 6.36 -10.60
C GLU A 92 -4.29 5.86 -11.23
N LYS A 93 -4.42 6.01 -12.55
CA LYS A 93 -5.56 5.48 -13.31
C LYS A 93 -5.72 3.97 -13.14
N ASP A 94 -4.63 3.21 -13.26
CA ASP A 94 -4.67 1.75 -13.12
C ASP A 94 -4.98 1.31 -11.68
N VAL A 95 -4.54 2.05 -10.68
CA VAL A 95 -4.95 1.81 -9.30
C VAL A 95 -6.46 1.99 -9.15
N LEU A 96 -7.02 3.06 -9.72
CA LEU A 96 -8.46 3.35 -9.66
C LEU A 96 -9.29 2.33 -10.44
N GLU A 97 -8.89 1.99 -11.66
CA GLU A 97 -9.70 1.21 -12.59
C GLU A 97 -9.44 -0.30 -12.52
N ILE A 98 -8.25 -0.72 -12.07
CA ILE A 98 -7.84 -2.13 -12.04
C ILE A 98 -7.70 -2.64 -10.60
N LEU A 99 -6.91 -1.98 -9.76
CA LEU A 99 -6.58 -2.49 -8.44
C LEU A 99 -7.78 -2.37 -7.48
N LEU A 100 -8.32 -1.17 -7.27
CA LEU A 100 -9.38 -0.96 -6.28
C LEU A 100 -10.67 -1.74 -6.56
N PRO A 101 -11.14 -1.89 -7.80
CA PRO A 101 -12.27 -2.76 -8.09
C PRO A 101 -12.03 -4.22 -7.72
N ARG A 102 -10.81 -4.74 -7.95
CA ARG A 102 -10.42 -6.10 -7.57
C ARG A 102 -10.34 -6.28 -6.06
N VAL A 103 -9.82 -5.28 -5.34
CA VAL A 103 -9.84 -5.28 -3.86
C VAL A 103 -11.27 -5.36 -3.35
N ARG A 104 -12.19 -4.53 -3.88
CA ARG A 104 -13.61 -4.54 -3.49
C ARG A 104 -14.30 -5.86 -3.79
N ALA A 105 -13.89 -6.57 -4.84
CA ALA A 105 -14.48 -7.84 -5.23
C ALA A 105 -14.11 -9.01 -4.30
N VAL A 106 -12.99 -8.93 -3.57
CA VAL A 106 -12.49 -10.02 -2.72
C VAL A 106 -12.75 -9.81 -1.22
N ILE A 107 -13.29 -8.67 -0.83
CA ILE A 107 -13.64 -8.36 0.56
C ILE A 107 -15.15 -8.51 0.80
N GLU A 108 -15.53 -8.60 2.08
CA GLU A 108 -16.95 -8.70 2.43
C GLU A 108 -17.76 -7.49 1.91
N PRO A 109 -19.00 -7.68 1.44
CA PRO A 109 -19.84 -6.59 0.90
C PRO A 109 -20.02 -5.41 1.86
N ARG A 110 -20.14 -5.68 3.17
CA ARG A 110 -20.24 -4.61 4.20
C ARG A 110 -18.99 -3.74 4.28
N ILE A 111 -17.81 -4.32 4.03
CA ILE A 111 -16.54 -3.58 4.01
C ILE A 111 -16.39 -2.86 2.66
N ALA A 112 -16.78 -3.49 1.56
CA ALA A 112 -16.77 -2.87 0.24
C ALA A 112 -17.68 -1.63 0.17
N ALA A 113 -18.76 -1.58 0.94
CA ALA A 113 -19.66 -0.43 1.04
C ALA A 113 -19.02 0.81 1.70
N LEU A 114 -17.90 0.65 2.43
CA LEU A 114 -17.16 1.76 3.03
C LEU A 114 -16.35 2.59 2.01
N PHE A 115 -16.20 2.09 0.78
CA PHE A 115 -15.59 2.81 -0.33
C PHE A 115 -16.64 3.73 -0.98
N ASP A 116 -16.70 4.95 -0.55
CA ASP A 116 -17.59 5.96 -1.13
C ASP A 116 -16.86 6.84 -2.17
N SER A 117 -17.62 7.77 -2.78
CA SER A 117 -17.07 8.71 -3.79
C SER A 117 -16.20 9.81 -3.19
N LYS A 118 -16.09 9.90 -1.86
CA LYS A 118 -15.33 10.93 -1.14
C LYS A 118 -13.98 10.43 -0.66
N VAL A 119 -13.61 9.19 -0.99
CA VAL A 119 -12.30 8.63 -0.64
C VAL A 119 -11.19 9.47 -1.28
N ILE A 120 -10.26 9.93 -0.47
CA ILE A 120 -9.04 10.60 -0.94
C ILE A 120 -8.02 9.54 -1.28
N LEU A 121 -7.60 9.48 -2.54
CA LEU A 121 -6.58 8.54 -3.00
C LEU A 121 -5.25 9.26 -3.22
N HIS A 122 -4.18 8.67 -2.72
CA HIS A 122 -2.81 9.08 -3.01
C HIS A 122 -2.05 7.88 -3.56
N VAL A 123 -1.53 8.00 -4.77
CA VAL A 123 -0.71 6.98 -5.42
C VAL A 123 0.69 7.53 -5.62
N ASN A 124 1.71 6.82 -5.15
CA ASN A 124 3.11 7.25 -5.20
C ASN A 124 3.29 8.76 -4.86
N PRO A 125 2.79 9.24 -3.71
CA PRO A 125 2.70 10.68 -3.42
C PRO A 125 4.05 11.38 -3.31
N THR A 126 5.14 10.63 -3.19
CA THR A 126 6.50 11.16 -3.15
C THR A 126 7.17 11.18 -4.54
N GLY A 127 6.43 10.82 -5.58
CA GLY A 127 6.91 10.75 -6.96
C GLY A 127 7.31 9.34 -7.39
N LYS A 128 8.22 9.25 -8.35
CA LYS A 128 8.68 8.02 -8.98
C LYS A 128 9.29 7.03 -7.97
N PHE A 129 8.85 5.77 -8.02
CA PHE A 129 9.32 4.70 -7.14
C PHE A 129 9.91 3.54 -7.96
N VAL A 130 11.10 3.75 -8.50
CA VAL A 130 11.81 2.77 -9.35
C VAL A 130 12.74 1.89 -8.53
N ILE A 131 13.43 2.46 -7.53
CA ILE A 131 14.35 1.72 -6.66
C ILE A 131 13.60 1.26 -5.41
N GLY A 132 13.51 -0.05 -5.21
CA GLY A 132 12.84 -0.67 -4.07
C GLY A 132 13.63 -1.83 -3.48
N GLY A 133 13.06 -2.47 -2.47
CA GLY A 133 13.70 -3.55 -1.74
C GLY A 133 14.97 -3.11 -1.00
N PRO A 134 15.95 -4.01 -0.80
CA PRO A 134 17.16 -3.70 -0.03
C PRO A 134 18.03 -2.57 -0.60
N HIS A 135 17.91 -2.28 -1.90
CA HIS A 135 18.62 -1.16 -2.52
C HIS A 135 18.01 0.20 -2.18
N GLY A 136 16.71 0.25 -1.91
CA GLY A 136 16.01 1.47 -1.48
C GLY A 136 16.06 1.66 0.04
N ASP A 137 15.79 0.58 0.78
CA ASP A 137 15.77 0.56 2.25
C ASP A 137 16.08 -0.86 2.75
N THR A 138 17.19 -1.04 3.45
CA THR A 138 17.57 -2.34 4.01
C THR A 138 16.66 -2.79 5.15
N GLY A 139 15.94 -1.85 5.78
CA GLY A 139 15.10 -2.11 6.93
C GLY A 139 15.86 -2.47 8.21
N LEU A 140 15.19 -2.38 9.32
CA LEU A 140 15.71 -2.80 10.62
C LEU A 140 14.60 -3.46 11.43
N THR A 141 14.96 -4.49 12.23
CA THR A 141 14.04 -5.12 13.16
C THR A 141 13.46 -4.11 14.16
N GLY A 142 12.15 -4.15 14.38
CA GLY A 142 11.46 -3.27 15.32
C GLY A 142 11.21 -1.84 14.82
N ARG A 143 11.39 -1.58 13.53
CA ARG A 143 11.09 -0.27 12.92
C ARG A 143 9.69 -0.21 12.27
N LYS A 144 8.89 -1.27 12.39
CA LYS A 144 7.51 -1.36 11.90
C LYS A 144 6.56 -1.92 12.96
N ILE A 145 6.82 -1.63 14.24
CA ILE A 145 6.11 -2.21 15.39
C ILE A 145 4.59 -1.95 15.37
N ILE A 146 4.15 -0.83 14.84
CA ILE A 146 2.73 -0.53 14.69
C ILE A 146 2.07 -1.43 13.65
N VAL A 147 2.75 -1.66 12.51
CA VAL A 147 2.30 -2.61 11.47
C VAL A 147 2.30 -4.05 12.01
N ASP A 148 3.32 -4.42 12.78
CA ASP A 148 3.48 -5.75 13.38
C ASP A 148 2.41 -6.06 14.42
N THR A 149 1.68 -5.07 14.90
CA THR A 149 0.65 -5.19 15.94
C THR A 149 -0.75 -4.85 15.37
N TYR A 150 -1.30 -3.68 15.70
CA TYR A 150 -2.70 -3.33 15.41
C TYR A 150 -2.87 -2.15 14.45
N GLY A 151 -1.81 -1.70 13.77
CA GLY A 151 -1.87 -0.66 12.73
C GLY A 151 -2.34 0.71 13.23
N GLY A 152 -2.09 1.04 14.50
CA GLY A 152 -2.54 2.29 15.13
C GLY A 152 -3.96 2.26 15.70
N LYS A 153 -4.73 1.19 15.50
CA LYS A 153 -6.07 1.05 16.11
C LYS A 153 -6.03 0.83 17.62
N GLY A 154 -4.98 0.17 18.13
CA GLY A 154 -4.71 -0.01 19.55
C GLY A 154 -3.46 0.73 19.96
N ALA A 155 -3.40 1.16 21.24
CA ALA A 155 -2.21 1.75 21.82
C ALA A 155 -1.02 0.76 21.81
N HIS A 156 0.19 1.29 21.70
CA HIS A 156 1.42 0.50 21.69
C HIS A 156 2.46 1.13 22.61
N GLY A 157 3.13 0.28 23.42
CA GLY A 157 4.14 0.73 24.39
C GLY A 157 5.52 1.07 23.77
N GLY A 158 5.73 0.80 22.48
CA GLY A 158 6.97 1.09 21.77
C GLY A 158 7.99 -0.05 21.70
N GLY A 159 7.74 -1.16 22.40
CA GLY A 159 8.65 -2.32 22.43
C GLY A 159 8.51 -3.22 21.19
N ALA A 160 9.62 -3.51 20.50
CA ALA A 160 9.65 -4.53 19.47
C ALA A 160 9.58 -5.94 20.07
N PHE A 161 9.00 -6.91 19.34
CA PHE A 161 8.89 -8.30 19.78
C PHE A 161 10.02 -9.18 19.22
N SER A 162 10.36 -8.97 17.95
CA SER A 162 11.38 -9.75 17.26
C SER A 162 12.75 -9.67 17.94
N GLY A 163 13.44 -10.80 18.02
CA GLY A 163 14.77 -10.90 18.63
C GLY A 163 14.80 -10.91 20.15
N LYS A 164 13.64 -10.84 20.83
CA LYS A 164 13.55 -10.90 22.29
C LYS A 164 13.22 -12.31 22.76
N ASP A 165 13.88 -12.73 23.85
CA ASP A 165 13.55 -13.95 24.57
C ASP A 165 12.35 -13.77 25.52
N PRO A 166 11.78 -14.85 26.08
CA PRO A 166 10.60 -14.77 26.96
C PRO A 166 10.78 -13.95 28.24
N SER A 167 12.00 -13.67 28.67
CA SER A 167 12.27 -12.84 29.86
C SER A 167 11.95 -11.35 29.62
N LYS A 168 11.81 -10.94 28.37
CA LYS A 168 11.52 -9.54 27.99
C LYS A 168 10.03 -9.28 28.05
N VAL A 169 9.63 -8.41 28.99
CA VAL A 169 8.22 -8.07 29.29
C VAL A 169 7.47 -7.53 28.08
N ASP A 170 8.09 -6.68 27.27
CA ASP A 170 7.45 -6.15 26.06
C ASP A 170 6.87 -7.26 25.17
N ARG A 171 7.57 -8.38 25.06
CA ARG A 171 7.12 -9.53 24.27
C ARG A 171 6.21 -10.47 25.07
N SER A 172 6.67 -10.94 26.22
CA SER A 172 5.94 -11.95 27.00
C SER A 172 4.61 -11.43 27.54
N ALA A 173 4.55 -10.20 28.04
CA ALA A 173 3.31 -9.59 28.52
C ALA A 173 2.34 -9.31 27.36
N ALA A 174 2.81 -8.85 26.20
CA ALA A 174 1.96 -8.64 25.05
C ALA A 174 1.29 -9.94 24.57
N TYR A 175 2.03 -11.03 24.52
CA TYR A 175 1.47 -12.34 24.14
C TYR A 175 0.52 -12.89 25.20
N ALA A 176 0.88 -12.78 26.48
CA ALA A 176 0.01 -13.20 27.57
C ALA A 176 -1.31 -12.42 27.60
N THR A 177 -1.25 -11.10 27.45
CA THR A 177 -2.43 -10.24 27.38
C THR A 177 -3.32 -10.60 26.20
N ARG A 178 -2.73 -10.88 25.04
CA ARG A 178 -3.49 -11.29 23.85
C ARG A 178 -4.16 -12.66 24.06
N TYR A 179 -3.54 -13.56 24.81
CA TYR A 179 -4.11 -14.86 25.15
C TYR A 179 -5.30 -14.75 26.09
N ILE A 180 -5.24 -13.80 27.05
CA ILE A 180 -6.32 -13.57 28.02
C ILE A 180 -7.54 -12.90 27.38
N ALA A 181 -7.33 -11.97 26.43
CA ALA A 181 -8.40 -11.23 25.75
C ALA A 181 -9.11 -12.07 24.67
#